data_e912cf5a776298576d73d9f19a312072
#
_entry.id   e912cf5a776298576d73d9f19a312072
#
_cell.length_a   1.000
_cell.length_b   1.000
_cell.length_c   1.000
_cell.angle_alpha   90.00
_cell.angle_beta   90.00
_cell.angle_gamma   90.00
#
_symmetry.space_group_name_H-M   'P 1'
#
loop_
_entity.id
_entity.type
_entity.pdbx_description
1 polymer ?
#
loop_
_entity_poly.entity_id
_entity_poly.type
_entity_poly.pdbx_seq_one_letter_code
_entity_poly.pdbx_strand_id
1 'polypeptide(L)'
;MRDRTAGYSVMAEVVRLQSAVPPRSALARVFGVRPLTGDARPWYIGAIGEREVGSLLSRLPAGWTVFHAVPVGDGEADIDHLVVGPGGVFVVNTKNHEGARIWVGERTVMVNGTKHPYARNSELEASRIRRVLASAGIVAPVHAVVAVLGAKNFTVRQQPQRVAVLQADRLLRWLTRRTPVVDAPTQHAIVELFDAPTTWRSVESGADTAVRFASIHREVRSARAVRIGWLTAVVLGVVAATLPFLPHGLLPH
;
A
#
# COMPACT_ATOMS: atom_id res chain seq x y z
N MET A 1 14.23 -11.35 -8.54
CA MET A 1 13.22 -10.31 -8.21
C MET A 1 12.07 -10.81 -7.35
N ARG A 2 11.72 -12.10 -7.40
CA ARG A 2 10.60 -12.69 -6.60
C ARG A 2 10.76 -12.55 -5.09
N ASP A 3 12.00 -12.48 -4.59
CA ASP A 3 12.29 -12.42 -3.14
C ASP A 3 12.14 -11.01 -2.54
N ARG A 4 11.83 -10.01 -3.36
CA ARG A 4 11.59 -8.64 -2.84
C ARG A 4 10.25 -8.59 -2.10
N THR A 5 10.28 -8.03 -0.91
CA THR A 5 9.09 -7.87 -0.10
C THR A 5 8.24 -6.67 -0.53
N ALA A 6 6.92 -6.80 -0.40
CA ALA A 6 6.01 -5.69 -0.65
C ALA A 6 6.35 -4.48 0.23
N GLY A 7 6.39 -3.30 -0.37
CA GLY A 7 6.70 -2.06 0.32
C GLY A 7 8.19 -1.83 0.60
N TYR A 8 9.10 -2.60 -0.03
CA TYR A 8 10.53 -2.51 0.28
C TYR A 8 11.07 -1.08 0.17
N SER A 9 10.84 -0.38 -0.93
CA SER A 9 11.40 0.95 -1.17
C SER A 9 10.85 1.99 -0.22
N VAL A 10 9.55 1.96 0.05
CA VAL A 10 8.92 2.86 1.02
C VAL A 10 9.33 2.53 2.46
N MET A 11 9.56 1.25 2.79
CA MET A 11 10.14 0.84 4.08
C MET A 11 11.56 1.37 4.25
N ALA A 12 12.39 1.29 3.20
CA ALA A 12 13.76 1.81 3.22
C ALA A 12 13.77 3.32 3.51
N GLU A 13 12.86 4.06 2.88
CA GLU A 13 12.73 5.49 3.11
C GLU A 13 12.27 5.82 4.54
N VAL A 14 11.31 5.06 5.10
CA VAL A 14 10.93 5.19 6.53
C VAL A 14 12.14 4.98 7.43
N VAL A 15 12.91 3.91 7.19
CA VAL A 15 14.11 3.59 7.98
C VAL A 15 15.15 4.70 7.86
N ARG A 16 15.40 5.21 6.66
CA ARG A 16 16.32 6.32 6.41
C ARG A 16 15.93 7.57 7.20
N LEU A 17 14.67 8.01 7.10
CA LEU A 17 14.16 9.20 7.76
C LEU A 17 14.15 9.06 9.30
N GLN A 18 13.78 7.88 9.81
CA GLN A 18 13.79 7.63 11.26
C GLN A 18 15.20 7.48 11.85
N SER A 19 16.16 6.99 11.06
CA SER A 19 17.56 6.88 11.50
C SER A 19 18.27 8.22 11.56
N ALA A 20 17.77 9.24 10.88
CA ALA A 20 18.33 10.60 10.86
C ALA A 20 17.97 11.43 12.11
N VAL A 21 17.10 10.92 12.99
CA VAL A 21 16.67 11.64 14.19
C VAL A 21 16.99 10.87 15.46
N PRO A 22 17.18 11.59 16.60
CA PRO A 22 17.44 10.94 17.88
C PRO A 22 16.31 10.00 18.30
N PRO A 23 16.60 8.93 19.07
CA PRO A 23 15.58 8.05 19.64
C PRO A 23 14.58 8.84 20.51
N ARG A 24 13.34 8.33 20.55
CA ARG A 24 12.27 8.93 21.39
C ARG A 24 12.70 9.01 22.86
N SER A 25 12.37 10.11 23.50
CA SER A 25 12.56 10.28 24.94
C SER A 25 11.72 9.29 25.77
N ALA A 26 12.11 9.03 27.01
CA ALA A 26 11.32 8.19 27.93
C ALA A 26 9.89 8.72 28.11
N LEU A 27 9.72 10.04 28.29
CA LEU A 27 8.41 10.68 28.41
C LEU A 27 7.56 10.47 27.15
N ALA A 28 8.15 10.62 25.94
CA ALA A 28 7.42 10.37 24.69
C ALA A 28 6.95 8.91 24.56
N ARG A 29 7.68 7.97 25.13
CA ARG A 29 7.26 6.54 25.18
C ARG A 29 6.13 6.33 26.18
N VAL A 30 6.23 6.88 27.38
CA VAL A 30 5.20 6.78 28.43
C VAL A 30 3.85 7.37 27.97
N PHE A 31 3.85 8.46 27.22
CA PHE A 31 2.62 9.08 26.72
C PHE A 31 2.25 8.62 25.30
N GLY A 32 3.02 7.75 24.67
CA GLY A 32 2.74 7.22 23.33
C GLY A 32 2.75 8.27 22.22
N VAL A 33 3.49 9.39 22.40
CA VAL A 33 3.53 10.49 21.45
C VAL A 33 4.74 10.41 20.51
N ARG A 34 4.61 10.99 19.31
CA ARG A 34 5.66 11.11 18.29
C ARG A 34 6.39 9.80 17.96
N PRO A 35 5.68 8.70 17.64
CA PRO A 35 6.34 7.44 17.26
C PRO A 35 7.03 7.54 15.89
N LEU A 36 6.67 8.51 15.05
CA LEU A 36 7.27 8.81 13.76
C LEU A 36 7.51 10.31 13.64
N THR A 37 8.52 10.68 12.83
CA THR A 37 8.66 12.05 12.35
C THR A 37 7.53 12.42 11.39
N GLY A 38 7.30 13.73 11.20
CA GLY A 38 6.32 14.23 10.23
C GLY A 38 6.60 13.69 8.81
N ASP A 39 7.87 13.71 8.42
CA ASP A 39 8.32 13.30 7.09
C ASP A 39 8.24 11.77 6.88
N ALA A 40 8.52 10.97 7.92
CA ALA A 40 8.44 9.51 7.83
C ALA A 40 7.00 8.98 7.81
N ARG A 41 6.04 9.73 8.34
CA ARG A 41 4.65 9.26 8.49
C ARG A 41 3.94 8.95 7.15
N PRO A 42 4.00 9.77 6.10
CA PRO A 42 3.39 9.43 4.81
C PRO A 42 3.99 8.14 4.21
N TRP A 43 5.30 7.98 4.27
CA TRP A 43 6.01 6.79 3.80
C TRP A 43 5.61 5.55 4.60
N TYR A 44 5.49 5.67 5.92
CA TYR A 44 5.02 4.58 6.76
C TYR A 44 3.60 4.13 6.39
N ILE A 45 2.68 5.06 6.15
CA ILE A 45 1.31 4.76 5.72
C ILE A 45 1.33 4.06 4.36
N GLY A 46 2.18 4.50 3.42
CA GLY A 46 2.42 3.84 2.14
C GLY A 46 2.92 2.40 2.32
N ALA A 47 3.97 2.22 3.14
CA ALA A 47 4.56 0.91 3.41
C ALA A 47 3.55 -0.10 3.99
N ILE A 48 2.68 0.35 4.92
CA ILE A 48 1.62 -0.50 5.46
C ILE A 48 0.62 -0.86 4.37
N GLY A 49 0.22 0.09 3.52
CA GLY A 49 -0.71 -0.17 2.41
C GLY A 49 -0.15 -1.17 1.40
N GLU A 50 1.09 -0.99 0.93
CA GLU A 50 1.72 -1.92 0.00
C GLU A 50 1.87 -3.33 0.58
N ARG A 51 2.23 -3.46 1.85
CA ARG A 51 2.29 -4.76 2.54
C ARG A 51 0.92 -5.43 2.63
N GLU A 52 -0.13 -4.66 2.88
CA GLU A 52 -1.50 -5.17 2.94
C GLU A 52 -1.96 -5.66 1.55
N VAL A 53 -1.74 -4.88 0.48
CA VAL A 53 -2.02 -5.32 -0.89
C VAL A 53 -1.15 -6.52 -1.27
N GLY A 54 0.13 -6.55 -0.91
CA GLY A 54 1.00 -7.71 -1.11
C GLY A 54 0.45 -8.98 -0.43
N SER A 55 -0.04 -8.86 0.80
CA SER A 55 -0.72 -9.95 1.51
C SER A 55 -2.04 -10.37 0.85
N LEU A 56 -2.78 -9.46 0.23
CA LEU A 56 -3.94 -9.82 -0.60
C LEU A 56 -3.47 -10.63 -1.82
N LEU A 57 -2.48 -10.13 -2.55
CA LEU A 57 -1.98 -10.75 -3.78
C LEU A 57 -1.37 -12.13 -3.55
N SER A 58 -0.81 -12.42 -2.37
CA SER A 58 -0.29 -13.76 -2.04
C SER A 58 -1.37 -14.85 -2.00
N ARG A 59 -2.65 -14.48 -2.01
CA ARG A 59 -3.80 -15.40 -2.07
C ARG A 59 -4.27 -15.70 -3.50
N LEU A 60 -3.58 -15.21 -4.52
CA LEU A 60 -3.85 -15.57 -5.92
C LEU A 60 -3.63 -17.06 -6.13
N PRO A 61 -4.45 -17.73 -6.98
CA PRO A 61 -4.33 -19.16 -7.22
C PRO A 61 -3.05 -19.50 -8.00
N ALA A 62 -2.77 -20.79 -8.14
CA ALA A 62 -1.69 -21.28 -9.01
C ALA A 62 -1.82 -20.72 -10.43
N GLY A 63 -0.69 -20.48 -11.09
CA GLY A 63 -0.64 -19.84 -12.41
C GLY A 63 -0.55 -18.31 -12.37
N TRP A 64 -0.46 -17.72 -11.16
CA TRP A 64 -0.19 -16.29 -10.97
C TRP A 64 1.17 -16.09 -10.34
N THR A 65 1.91 -15.08 -10.79
CA THR A 65 3.19 -14.67 -10.21
C THR A 65 3.13 -13.20 -9.85
N VAL A 66 3.65 -12.86 -8.67
CA VAL A 66 3.67 -11.48 -8.15
C VAL A 66 5.10 -11.06 -7.86
N PHE A 67 5.46 -9.89 -8.35
CA PHE A 67 6.70 -9.18 -8.04
C PHE A 67 6.36 -7.91 -7.25
N HIS A 68 7.16 -7.58 -6.27
CA HIS A 68 6.95 -6.42 -5.41
C HIS A 68 8.10 -5.42 -5.52
N ALA A 69 7.79 -4.14 -5.34
CA ALA A 69 8.73 -3.03 -5.33
C ALA A 69 9.70 -3.10 -6.54
N VAL A 70 9.13 -3.16 -7.76
CA VAL A 70 9.89 -3.39 -8.99
C VAL A 70 10.53 -2.08 -9.47
N PRO A 71 11.87 -2.00 -9.54
CA PRO A 71 12.59 -0.77 -9.87
C PRO A 71 12.60 -0.51 -11.38
N VAL A 72 11.63 0.27 -11.87
CA VAL A 72 11.43 0.54 -13.30
C VAL A 72 11.94 1.92 -13.70
N GLY A 73 12.78 1.96 -14.73
CA GLY A 73 13.33 3.20 -15.32
C GLY A 73 14.38 3.86 -14.45
N ASP A 74 14.79 5.07 -14.83
CA ASP A 74 15.90 5.80 -14.21
C ASP A 74 15.49 6.63 -12.97
N GLY A 75 14.20 6.61 -12.63
CA GLY A 75 13.66 7.35 -11.48
C GLY A 75 13.73 6.58 -10.17
N GLU A 76 13.51 7.27 -9.05
CA GLU A 76 13.49 6.66 -7.71
C GLU A 76 12.22 5.85 -7.40
N ALA A 77 11.15 6.03 -8.21
CA ALA A 77 9.87 5.37 -7.96
C ALA A 77 9.87 3.94 -8.51
N ASP A 78 9.56 2.99 -7.65
CA ASP A 78 9.33 1.59 -8.00
C ASP A 78 7.83 1.36 -8.30
N ILE A 79 7.53 0.30 -9.07
CA ILE A 79 6.16 -0.22 -9.17
C ILE A 79 5.86 -1.01 -7.90
N ASP A 80 4.77 -0.70 -7.22
CA ASP A 80 4.41 -1.33 -5.95
C ASP A 80 4.25 -2.86 -6.11
N HIS A 81 3.45 -3.28 -7.12
CA HIS A 81 3.29 -4.69 -7.44
C HIS A 81 3.11 -4.90 -8.96
N LEU A 82 3.79 -5.90 -9.49
CA LEU A 82 3.66 -6.36 -10.86
C LEU A 82 3.15 -7.80 -10.84
N VAL A 83 1.97 -8.02 -11.39
CA VAL A 83 1.28 -9.30 -11.33
C VAL A 83 1.17 -9.89 -12.73
N VAL A 84 1.58 -11.14 -12.89
CA VAL A 84 1.49 -11.90 -14.15
C VAL A 84 0.49 -13.03 -13.98
N GLY A 85 -0.45 -13.16 -14.90
CA GLY A 85 -1.45 -14.22 -14.86
C GLY A 85 -2.12 -14.44 -16.22
N PRO A 86 -3.12 -15.34 -16.31
CA PRO A 86 -3.77 -15.69 -17.57
C PRO A 86 -4.39 -14.50 -18.32
N GLY A 87 -4.82 -13.47 -17.62
CA GLY A 87 -5.40 -12.26 -18.23
C GLY A 87 -4.37 -11.21 -18.67
N GLY A 88 -3.06 -11.47 -18.53
CA GLY A 88 -1.99 -10.55 -18.90
C GLY A 88 -1.11 -10.11 -17.72
N VAL A 89 -0.51 -8.93 -17.88
CA VAL A 89 0.33 -8.29 -16.87
C VAL A 89 -0.43 -7.13 -16.23
N PHE A 90 -0.41 -7.05 -14.91
CA PHE A 90 -1.12 -6.02 -14.15
C PHE A 90 -0.12 -5.21 -13.32
N VAL A 91 -0.08 -3.91 -13.58
CA VAL A 91 0.71 -2.94 -12.84
C VAL A 91 -0.20 -2.36 -11.76
N VAL A 92 0.00 -2.80 -10.52
CA VAL A 92 -0.86 -2.43 -9.39
C VAL A 92 -0.17 -1.39 -8.54
N ASN A 93 -0.75 -0.21 -8.49
CA ASN A 93 -0.31 0.90 -7.65
C ASN A 93 -1.24 1.01 -6.44
N THR A 94 -0.67 1.02 -5.25
CA THR A 94 -1.39 1.04 -3.97
C THR A 94 -1.59 2.46 -3.47
N LYS A 95 -2.80 2.78 -3.02
CA LYS A 95 -3.10 4.05 -2.34
C LYS A 95 -3.83 3.79 -1.03
N ASN A 96 -3.18 4.15 0.07
CA ASN A 96 -3.75 3.99 1.41
C ASN A 96 -4.38 5.31 1.88
N HIS A 97 -5.72 5.33 1.96
CA HIS A 97 -6.52 6.51 2.29
C HIS A 97 -7.54 6.20 3.40
N GLU A 98 -7.02 5.87 4.57
CA GLU A 98 -7.84 5.53 5.74
C GLU A 98 -8.86 6.63 6.07
N GLY A 99 -10.15 6.25 6.11
CA GLY A 99 -11.26 7.14 6.45
C GLY A 99 -11.64 8.18 5.38
N ALA A 100 -10.96 8.21 4.23
CA ALA A 100 -11.21 9.21 3.20
C ALA A 100 -12.41 8.88 2.32
N ARG A 101 -12.94 9.92 1.68
CA ARG A 101 -13.94 9.80 0.61
C ARG A 101 -13.23 9.83 -0.73
N ILE A 102 -13.41 8.75 -1.51
CA ILE A 102 -12.84 8.60 -2.85
C ILE A 102 -13.94 8.79 -3.89
N TRP A 103 -13.65 9.60 -4.87
CA TRP A 103 -14.50 9.77 -6.04
C TRP A 103 -13.69 9.53 -7.32
N VAL A 104 -14.20 8.68 -8.21
CA VAL A 104 -13.53 8.28 -9.46
C VAL A 104 -14.36 8.74 -10.64
N GLY A 105 -13.79 9.53 -11.52
CA GLY A 105 -14.32 9.94 -12.80
C GLY A 105 -13.36 9.63 -13.94
N GLU A 106 -13.79 9.83 -15.16
CA GLU A 106 -13.08 9.45 -16.39
C GLU A 106 -11.60 9.86 -16.44
N ARG A 107 -11.27 11.04 -15.95
CA ARG A 107 -9.89 11.60 -15.98
C ARG A 107 -9.33 11.95 -14.60
N THR A 108 -10.09 11.71 -13.55
CA THR A 108 -9.77 12.27 -12.24
C THR A 108 -10.12 11.31 -11.13
N VAL A 109 -9.19 11.14 -10.20
CA VAL A 109 -9.45 10.53 -8.89
C VAL A 109 -9.37 11.64 -7.85
N MET A 110 -10.40 11.78 -7.02
CA MET A 110 -10.41 12.75 -5.92
C MET A 110 -10.39 12.04 -4.58
N VAL A 111 -9.60 12.59 -3.66
CA VAL A 111 -9.55 12.20 -2.25
C VAL A 111 -10.02 13.38 -1.41
N ASN A 112 -11.11 13.24 -0.69
CA ASN A 112 -11.74 14.31 0.10
C ASN A 112 -11.96 15.61 -0.70
N GLY A 113 -12.28 15.51 -2.00
CA GLY A 113 -12.48 16.65 -2.90
C GLY A 113 -11.21 17.15 -3.60
N THR A 114 -10.03 16.74 -3.20
CA THR A 114 -8.76 17.12 -3.85
C THR A 114 -8.43 16.17 -4.99
N LYS A 115 -8.08 16.70 -6.17
CA LYS A 115 -7.69 15.93 -7.35
C LYS A 115 -6.29 15.35 -7.19
N HIS A 116 -6.14 14.08 -7.58
CA HIS A 116 -4.85 13.38 -7.59
C HIS A 116 -4.56 12.75 -8.96
N PRO A 117 -3.31 12.76 -9.44
CA PRO A 117 -2.93 12.24 -10.75
C PRO A 117 -2.75 10.71 -10.78
N TYR A 118 -3.45 9.95 -9.95
CA TYR A 118 -3.24 8.51 -9.77
C TYR A 118 -3.42 7.72 -11.08
N ALA A 119 -4.48 8.00 -11.83
CA ALA A 119 -4.72 7.31 -13.10
C ALA A 119 -3.60 7.59 -14.11
N ARG A 120 -3.16 8.85 -14.23
CA ARG A 120 -2.05 9.23 -15.12
C ARG A 120 -0.74 8.54 -14.73
N ASN A 121 -0.40 8.55 -13.45
CA ASN A 121 0.84 7.95 -12.96
C ASN A 121 0.85 6.44 -13.18
N SER A 122 -0.26 5.76 -12.86
CA SER A 122 -0.40 4.32 -13.07
C SER A 122 -0.34 3.92 -14.55
N GLU A 123 -0.89 4.73 -15.46
CA GLU A 123 -0.75 4.51 -16.90
C GLU A 123 0.69 4.71 -17.39
N LEU A 124 1.44 5.66 -16.84
CA LEU A 124 2.87 5.84 -17.15
C LEU A 124 3.69 4.62 -16.72
N GLU A 125 3.41 4.06 -15.54
CA GLU A 125 4.04 2.84 -15.05
C GLU A 125 3.72 1.65 -15.97
N ALA A 126 2.46 1.46 -16.35
CA ALA A 126 2.06 0.41 -17.30
C ALA A 126 2.71 0.59 -18.67
N SER A 127 2.87 1.84 -19.13
CA SER A 127 3.57 2.14 -20.38
C SER A 127 5.06 1.75 -20.34
N ARG A 128 5.71 1.88 -19.17
CA ARG A 128 7.09 1.40 -18.99
C ARG A 128 7.16 -0.13 -19.12
N ILE A 129 6.24 -0.85 -18.49
CA ILE A 129 6.18 -2.33 -18.60
C ILE A 129 5.89 -2.77 -20.03
N ARG A 130 4.99 -2.10 -20.77
CA ARG A 130 4.78 -2.40 -22.20
C ARG A 130 6.09 -2.28 -23.01
N ARG A 131 6.91 -1.25 -22.72
CA ARG A 131 8.23 -1.09 -23.39
C ARG A 131 9.20 -2.21 -23.04
N VAL A 132 9.24 -2.64 -21.77
CA VAL A 132 10.08 -3.78 -21.34
C VAL A 132 9.68 -5.05 -22.08
N LEU A 133 8.39 -5.36 -22.17
CA LEU A 133 7.90 -6.52 -22.92
C LEU A 133 8.23 -6.42 -24.40
N ALA A 134 7.99 -5.25 -25.01
CA ALA A 134 8.25 -5.01 -26.42
C ALA A 134 9.75 -5.14 -26.77
N SER A 135 10.66 -4.68 -25.91
CA SER A 135 12.10 -4.85 -26.11
C SER A 135 12.56 -6.31 -26.05
N ALA A 136 11.80 -7.17 -25.39
CA ALA A 136 12.02 -8.62 -25.35
C ALA A 136 11.22 -9.37 -26.44
N GLY A 137 10.52 -8.69 -27.35
CA GLY A 137 9.69 -9.31 -28.38
C GLY A 137 8.42 -9.98 -27.85
N ILE A 138 7.99 -9.69 -26.60
CA ILE A 138 6.83 -10.32 -25.98
C ILE A 138 5.60 -9.42 -26.17
N VAL A 139 4.53 -9.99 -26.71
CA VAL A 139 3.23 -9.33 -26.89
C VAL A 139 2.26 -9.86 -25.85
N ALA A 140 1.87 -9.01 -24.89
CA ALA A 140 0.89 -9.32 -23.87
C ALA A 140 0.12 -8.07 -23.43
N PRO A 141 -1.16 -8.20 -23.04
CA PRO A 141 -1.90 -7.08 -22.46
C PRO A 141 -1.27 -6.60 -21.14
N VAL A 142 -1.15 -5.28 -20.99
CA VAL A 142 -0.67 -4.67 -19.74
C VAL A 142 -1.75 -3.73 -19.21
N HIS A 143 -2.25 -4.01 -18.02
CA HIS A 143 -3.32 -3.32 -17.35
C HIS A 143 -2.80 -2.46 -16.19
N ALA A 144 -3.13 -1.18 -16.19
CA ALA A 144 -2.86 -0.28 -15.07
C ALA A 144 -3.99 -0.40 -14.04
N VAL A 145 -3.62 -0.55 -12.76
CA VAL A 145 -4.57 -0.70 -11.65
C VAL A 145 -4.18 0.19 -10.49
N VAL A 146 -5.13 0.95 -9.97
CA VAL A 146 -4.99 1.66 -8.68
C VAL A 146 -5.85 0.96 -7.64
N ALA A 147 -5.20 0.33 -6.67
CA ALA A 147 -5.84 -0.34 -5.54
C ALA A 147 -5.90 0.60 -4.33
N VAL A 148 -7.10 0.99 -3.91
CA VAL A 148 -7.32 1.92 -2.82
C VAL A 148 -7.71 1.18 -1.54
N LEU A 149 -6.97 1.42 -0.46
CA LEU A 149 -7.20 0.90 0.89
C LEU A 149 -7.87 1.94 1.79
N GLY A 150 -8.61 1.49 2.79
CA GLY A 150 -9.07 2.28 3.93
C GLY A 150 -10.13 3.34 3.61
N ALA A 151 -10.63 3.42 2.40
CA ALA A 151 -11.63 4.41 2.01
C ALA A 151 -12.96 4.22 2.77
N LYS A 152 -13.43 5.28 3.45
CA LYS A 152 -14.76 5.29 4.10
C LYS A 152 -15.89 5.26 3.07
N ASN A 153 -15.74 6.00 1.99
CA ASN A 153 -16.68 6.03 0.87
C ASN A 153 -15.91 5.90 -0.44
N PHE A 154 -16.39 5.07 -1.35
CA PHE A 154 -15.79 4.86 -2.65
C PHE A 154 -16.86 4.93 -3.74
N THR A 155 -16.87 6.03 -4.50
CA THR A 155 -17.86 6.29 -5.53
C THR A 155 -17.18 6.29 -6.90
N VAL A 156 -17.65 5.43 -7.80
CA VAL A 156 -17.23 5.42 -9.20
C VAL A 156 -18.36 5.95 -10.05
N ARG A 157 -18.17 7.13 -10.65
CA ARG A 157 -19.10 7.67 -11.67
C ARG A 157 -18.76 7.10 -13.04
N GLN A 158 -17.46 7.05 -13.34
CA GLN A 158 -16.94 6.49 -14.58
C GLN A 158 -15.50 6.04 -14.36
N GLN A 159 -15.16 4.84 -14.83
CA GLN A 159 -13.77 4.38 -14.79
C GLN A 159 -12.92 5.13 -15.83
N PRO A 160 -11.67 5.46 -15.50
CA PRO A 160 -10.71 5.90 -16.51
C PRO A 160 -10.52 4.83 -17.60
N GLN A 161 -10.40 5.24 -18.87
CA GLN A 161 -10.39 4.31 -20.00
C GLN A 161 -9.27 3.26 -19.95
N ARG A 162 -8.12 3.64 -19.43
CA ARG A 162 -6.89 2.81 -19.45
C ARG A 162 -6.45 2.33 -18.06
N VAL A 163 -7.17 2.70 -17.01
CA VAL A 163 -6.78 2.41 -15.63
C VAL A 163 -8.00 1.93 -14.85
N ALA A 164 -7.90 0.77 -14.24
CA ALA A 164 -8.89 0.31 -13.30
C ALA A 164 -8.62 0.93 -11.92
N VAL A 165 -9.57 1.69 -11.38
CA VAL A 165 -9.50 2.22 -10.02
C VAL A 165 -10.52 1.49 -9.17
N LEU A 166 -10.07 0.77 -8.14
CA LEU A 166 -10.92 -0.10 -7.34
C LEU A 166 -10.49 -0.15 -5.86
N GLN A 167 -11.39 -0.56 -5.01
CA GLN A 167 -11.06 -0.88 -3.63
C GLN A 167 -10.20 -2.15 -3.57
N ALA A 168 -9.22 -2.18 -2.67
CA ALA A 168 -8.25 -3.27 -2.59
C ALA A 168 -8.89 -4.63 -2.27
N ASP A 169 -9.98 -4.66 -1.52
CA ASP A 169 -10.76 -5.88 -1.23
C ASP A 169 -11.36 -6.54 -2.48
N ARG A 170 -11.58 -5.76 -3.55
CA ARG A 170 -12.08 -6.25 -4.83
C ARG A 170 -10.98 -6.68 -5.80
N LEU A 171 -9.71 -6.43 -5.47
CA LEU A 171 -8.57 -6.62 -6.37
C LEU A 171 -8.46 -8.08 -6.84
N LEU A 172 -8.44 -9.05 -5.94
CA LEU A 172 -8.30 -10.47 -6.28
C LEU A 172 -9.41 -10.93 -7.22
N ARG A 173 -10.67 -10.61 -6.86
CA ARG A 173 -11.82 -10.97 -7.68
C ARG A 173 -11.78 -10.31 -9.06
N TRP A 174 -11.30 -9.07 -9.13
CA TRP A 174 -11.16 -8.35 -10.38
C TRP A 174 -10.08 -8.98 -11.27
N LEU A 175 -8.92 -9.35 -10.72
CA LEU A 175 -7.84 -10.03 -11.42
C LEU A 175 -8.29 -11.40 -11.96
N THR A 176 -8.84 -12.26 -11.10
CA THR A 176 -9.21 -13.65 -11.43
C THR A 176 -10.39 -13.78 -12.38
N ARG A 177 -11.18 -12.71 -12.57
CA ARG A 177 -12.27 -12.67 -13.54
C ARG A 177 -11.86 -12.16 -14.93
N ARG A 178 -10.59 -11.80 -15.13
CA ARG A 178 -10.12 -11.43 -16.46
C ARG A 178 -10.12 -12.65 -17.39
N THR A 179 -10.58 -12.43 -18.61
CA THR A 179 -10.55 -13.45 -19.65
C THR A 179 -9.11 -13.89 -19.88
N PRO A 180 -8.81 -15.20 -19.85
CA PRO A 180 -7.48 -15.70 -20.22
C PRO A 180 -7.18 -15.35 -21.68
N VAL A 181 -6.07 -14.65 -21.90
CA VAL A 181 -5.61 -14.19 -23.22
C VAL A 181 -4.11 -14.39 -23.41
N VAL A 182 -3.43 -14.87 -22.38
CA VAL A 182 -2.00 -15.19 -22.39
C VAL A 182 -1.84 -16.68 -22.07
N ASP A 183 -1.20 -17.41 -22.96
CA ASP A 183 -0.94 -18.83 -22.77
C ASP A 183 0.20 -19.10 -21.76
N ALA A 184 0.33 -20.32 -21.30
CA ALA A 184 1.31 -20.68 -20.28
C ALA A 184 2.77 -20.49 -20.72
N PRO A 185 3.19 -20.77 -21.96
CA PRO A 185 4.54 -20.46 -22.44
C PRO A 185 4.85 -18.96 -22.41
N THR A 186 3.93 -18.13 -22.88
CA THR A 186 4.09 -16.67 -22.86
C THR A 186 4.14 -16.13 -21.41
N GLN A 187 3.28 -16.64 -20.50
CA GLN A 187 3.35 -16.29 -19.08
C GLN A 187 4.72 -16.65 -18.49
N HIS A 188 5.24 -17.83 -18.82
CA HIS A 188 6.55 -18.28 -18.34
C HIS A 188 7.66 -17.33 -18.82
N ALA A 189 7.69 -16.99 -20.12
CA ALA A 189 8.64 -16.07 -20.69
C ALA A 189 8.59 -14.67 -20.03
N ILE A 190 7.38 -14.16 -19.74
CA ILE A 190 7.21 -12.89 -19.02
C ILE A 190 7.78 -12.98 -17.60
N VAL A 191 7.50 -14.08 -16.89
CA VAL A 191 7.98 -14.31 -15.54
C VAL A 191 9.51 -14.40 -15.50
N GLU A 192 10.13 -15.12 -16.43
CA GLU A 192 11.59 -15.21 -16.57
C GLU A 192 12.22 -13.83 -16.86
N LEU A 193 11.64 -13.08 -17.80
CA LEU A 193 12.07 -11.71 -18.09
C LEU A 193 12.03 -10.82 -16.84
N PHE A 194 10.95 -10.87 -16.07
CA PHE A 194 10.78 -10.02 -14.89
C PHE A 194 11.60 -10.51 -13.69
N ASP A 195 11.95 -11.78 -13.63
CA ASP A 195 12.81 -12.31 -12.58
C ASP A 195 14.30 -12.03 -12.83
N ALA A 196 14.68 -11.81 -14.08
CA ALA A 196 16.06 -11.52 -14.48
C ALA A 196 16.53 -10.17 -13.89
N PRO A 197 17.62 -10.15 -13.09
CA PRO A 197 18.14 -8.89 -12.51
C PRO A 197 18.53 -7.84 -13.55
N THR A 198 18.94 -8.29 -14.74
CA THR A 198 19.38 -7.43 -15.86
C THR A 198 18.23 -6.64 -16.50
N THR A 199 16.98 -7.02 -16.25
CA THR A 199 15.80 -6.31 -16.75
C THR A 199 15.58 -4.98 -16.04
N TRP A 200 16.07 -4.86 -14.82
CA TRP A 200 15.80 -3.74 -13.93
C TRP A 200 17.05 -2.98 -13.57
N ARG A 201 16.88 -1.71 -13.14
CA ARG A 201 17.99 -0.98 -12.55
C ARG A 201 18.49 -1.69 -11.30
N SER A 202 19.80 -1.67 -11.07
CA SER A 202 20.38 -2.17 -9.83
C SER A 202 19.90 -1.32 -8.64
N VAL A 203 19.37 -1.98 -7.62
CA VAL A 203 19.00 -1.35 -6.35
C VAL A 203 19.63 -2.15 -5.24
N GLU A 204 20.38 -1.49 -4.37
CA GLU A 204 20.94 -2.12 -3.18
C GLU A 204 19.81 -2.67 -2.30
N SER A 205 19.87 -3.96 -2.04
CA SER A 205 18.96 -4.64 -1.13
C SER A 205 19.58 -4.67 0.25
N GLY A 206 19.24 -3.72 1.09
CA GLY A 206 19.63 -3.74 2.50
C GLY A 206 18.88 -4.85 3.24
N ALA A 207 19.53 -5.98 3.51
CA ALA A 207 18.94 -7.10 4.26
C ALA A 207 18.35 -6.68 5.62
N ASP A 208 18.81 -5.57 6.18
CA ASP A 208 18.41 -5.02 7.48
C ASP A 208 17.12 -4.17 7.41
N THR A 209 16.68 -3.72 6.22
CA THR A 209 15.54 -2.82 6.06
C THR A 209 14.25 -3.38 6.66
N ALA A 210 13.94 -4.64 6.39
CA ALA A 210 12.72 -5.28 6.89
C ALA A 210 12.73 -5.41 8.42
N VAL A 211 13.89 -5.75 9.00
CA VAL A 211 14.06 -5.88 10.45
C VAL A 211 13.92 -4.54 11.15
N ARG A 212 14.58 -3.50 10.62
CA ARG A 212 14.48 -2.12 11.15
C ARG A 212 13.08 -1.57 11.03
N PHE A 213 12.44 -1.75 9.88
CA PHE A 213 11.05 -1.35 9.70
C PHE A 213 10.11 -2.08 10.67
N ALA A 214 10.29 -3.38 10.89
CA ALA A 214 9.51 -4.14 11.87
C ALA A 214 9.66 -3.59 13.30
N SER A 215 10.85 -3.10 13.67
CA SER A 215 11.09 -2.43 14.95
C SER A 215 10.30 -1.10 15.04
N ILE A 216 10.39 -0.26 14.01
CA ILE A 216 9.62 0.99 13.92
C ILE A 216 8.11 0.71 13.98
N HIS A 217 7.66 -0.30 13.26
CA HIS A 217 6.24 -0.71 13.26
C HIS A 217 5.74 -1.12 14.64
N ARG A 218 6.53 -1.91 15.38
CA ARG A 218 6.22 -2.28 16.78
C ARG A 218 6.12 -1.03 17.67
N GLU A 219 7.05 -0.09 17.51
CA GLU A 219 7.05 1.15 18.28
C GLU A 219 5.80 2.01 18.00
N VAL A 220 5.38 2.12 16.73
CA VAL A 220 4.15 2.82 16.35
C VAL A 220 2.91 2.15 16.96
N ARG A 221 2.82 0.83 16.91
CA ARG A 221 1.72 0.07 17.52
C ARG A 221 1.68 0.22 19.02
N SER A 222 2.82 0.11 19.70
CA SER A 222 2.95 0.32 21.13
C SER A 222 2.50 1.74 21.52
N ALA A 223 2.97 2.76 20.81
CA ALA A 223 2.56 4.13 21.05
C ALA A 223 1.05 4.36 20.90
N ARG A 224 0.41 3.69 19.93
CA ARG A 224 -1.06 3.71 19.77
C ARG A 224 -1.77 3.07 20.96
N ALA A 225 -1.31 1.88 21.40
CA ALA A 225 -1.87 1.19 22.54
C ALA A 225 -1.78 2.01 23.84
N VAL A 226 -0.60 2.61 24.09
CA VAL A 226 -0.37 3.51 25.24
C VAL A 226 -1.32 4.71 25.21
N ARG A 227 -1.51 5.37 24.07
CA ARG A 227 -2.46 6.50 23.97
C ARG A 227 -3.90 6.09 24.24
N ILE A 228 -4.31 4.92 23.72
CA ILE A 228 -5.65 4.39 24.00
C ILE A 228 -5.79 4.12 25.51
N GLY A 229 -4.79 3.50 26.14
CA GLY A 229 -4.77 3.28 27.58
C GLY A 229 -4.94 4.56 28.40
N TRP A 230 -4.19 5.61 28.06
CA TRP A 230 -4.33 6.92 28.72
C TRP A 230 -5.71 7.55 28.50
N LEU A 231 -6.25 7.50 27.28
CA LEU A 231 -7.59 8.01 27.00
C LEU A 231 -8.64 7.26 27.81
N THR A 232 -8.55 5.93 27.89
CA THR A 232 -9.45 5.11 28.71
C THR A 232 -9.34 5.48 30.20
N ALA A 233 -8.12 5.62 30.72
CA ALA A 233 -7.90 6.01 32.11
C ALA A 233 -8.51 7.38 32.44
N VAL A 234 -8.34 8.36 31.55
CA VAL A 234 -8.95 9.70 31.72
C VAL A 234 -10.47 9.62 31.71
N VAL A 235 -11.07 8.89 30.75
CA VAL A 235 -12.53 8.72 30.69
C VAL A 235 -13.07 8.06 31.97
N LEU A 236 -12.45 6.98 32.43
CA LEU A 236 -12.85 6.29 33.66
C LEU A 236 -12.70 7.21 34.88
N GLY A 237 -11.64 7.98 34.97
CA GLY A 237 -11.42 8.97 36.04
C GLY A 237 -12.51 10.04 36.08
N VAL A 238 -12.89 10.57 34.90
CA VAL A 238 -13.98 11.54 34.80
C VAL A 238 -15.32 10.92 35.21
N VAL A 239 -15.63 9.72 34.73
CA VAL A 239 -16.87 9.00 35.12
C VAL A 239 -16.92 8.77 36.64
N ALA A 240 -15.84 8.26 37.23
CA ALA A 240 -15.76 8.04 38.66
C ALA A 240 -15.94 9.32 39.48
N ALA A 241 -15.37 10.45 39.00
CA ALA A 241 -15.51 11.73 39.68
C ALA A 241 -16.91 12.34 39.55
N THR A 242 -17.67 12.04 38.49
CA THR A 242 -19.02 12.59 38.26
C THR A 242 -20.13 11.73 38.80
N LEU A 243 -19.91 10.42 38.95
CA LEU A 243 -20.93 9.45 39.45
C LEU A 243 -21.59 9.86 40.76
N PRO A 244 -20.88 10.38 41.79
CA PRO A 244 -21.48 10.78 43.07
C PRO A 244 -22.44 11.96 42.96
N PHE A 245 -22.34 12.76 41.89
CA PHE A 245 -23.16 13.94 41.68
C PHE A 245 -24.40 13.71 40.81
N LEU A 246 -24.61 12.48 40.33
CA LEU A 246 -25.83 12.12 39.59
C LEU A 246 -27.02 12.01 40.55
N PRO A 247 -28.16 12.67 40.28
CA PRO A 247 -29.34 12.59 41.09
C PRO A 247 -29.87 11.15 41.16
N HIS A 248 -30.08 10.63 42.34
CA HIS A 248 -30.50 9.23 42.65
C HIS A 248 -31.93 8.90 42.15
N GLY A 249 -32.56 9.75 41.32
CA GLY A 249 -33.95 9.65 40.88
C GLY A 249 -34.18 9.06 39.47
N LEU A 250 -33.19 8.51 38.80
CA LEU A 250 -33.32 8.02 37.42
C LEU A 250 -33.27 6.47 37.27
N LEU A 251 -33.36 5.71 38.35
CA LEU A 251 -33.55 4.27 38.26
C LEU A 251 -35.08 4.01 38.23
N PRO A 252 -35.65 3.44 37.17
CA PRO A 252 -37.03 2.98 37.17
C PRO A 252 -37.17 1.82 38.15
N HIS A 253 -38.20 1.90 38.99
CA HIS A 253 -38.65 0.83 39.91
C HIS A 253 -39.14 -0.37 39.13
#